data_5cc3257fe6954c0d583d3a15f9f9dbf3
#
_entry.id   5cc3257fe6954c0d583d3a15f9f9dbf3
#
_cell.length_a   1.000
_cell.length_b   1.000
_cell.length_c   1.000
_cell.angle_alpha   90.00
_cell.angle_beta   90.00
_cell.angle_gamma   90.00
#
_symmetry.space_group_name_H-M   'P 1'
#
loop_
_entity.id
_entity.type
_entity.pdbx_description
1 polymer ?
#
loop_
_entity_poly.entity_id
_entity_poly.type
_entity_poly.pdbx_seq_one_letter_code
_entity_poly.pdbx_strand_id
1 'polypeptide(L)'
;MIDTNISKDDKKFLKLALNLARRNVGLTGKNPSVGCVITFKDIIIGRGNTQLGGRPHAEIMAIKQASDHPLLQEKREIQDISVYITLEPCAHETTSPSCAKAIVNFGANRVIYLATDPDNRTNGKGKSIMEKAGIECIETRIYEEENSDVLKGYLKQKKTGLPYITLKIGSSINGKIATKNGESKWITNSLCRKRVQLLRSENDGILIGKNSVFVDNPRLNLSCLLYTSPSPRDKRL
;
A
#
# COMPACT_ATOMS: atom_id res chain seq x y z
N MET A 1 8.08 -14.21 -18.51
CA MET A 1 9.33 -14.89 -18.12
C MET A 1 9.30 -15.03 -16.61
N ILE A 2 9.47 -16.23 -16.06
CA ILE A 2 9.58 -16.46 -14.62
C ILE A 2 10.92 -15.89 -14.20
N ASP A 3 10.90 -14.95 -13.26
CA ASP A 3 12.09 -14.29 -12.71
C ASP A 3 12.94 -15.35 -11.99
N THR A 4 13.97 -15.87 -12.65
CA THR A 4 14.79 -17.01 -12.20
C THR A 4 15.66 -16.67 -10.98
N ASN A 5 15.76 -15.38 -10.62
CA ASN A 5 16.59 -14.87 -9.52
C ASN A 5 15.84 -14.72 -8.19
N ILE A 6 14.59 -15.15 -8.09
CA ILE A 6 13.75 -14.98 -6.88
C ILE A 6 13.50 -16.33 -6.23
N SER A 7 14.00 -16.49 -5.01
CA SER A 7 13.85 -17.72 -4.21
C SER A 7 12.41 -17.92 -3.71
N LYS A 8 12.11 -19.08 -3.16
CA LYS A 8 10.81 -19.37 -2.53
C LYS A 8 10.59 -18.50 -1.29
N ASP A 9 11.63 -18.19 -0.55
CA ASP A 9 11.54 -17.37 0.66
C ASP A 9 11.41 -15.89 0.30
N ASP A 10 12.11 -15.39 -0.73
CA ASP A 10 11.86 -14.04 -1.28
C ASP A 10 10.38 -13.82 -1.61
N LYS A 11 9.73 -14.81 -2.24
CA LYS A 11 8.30 -14.76 -2.55
C LYS A 11 7.42 -14.60 -1.32
N LYS A 12 7.74 -15.31 -0.22
CA LYS A 12 7.01 -15.19 1.05
C LYS A 12 7.17 -13.79 1.65
N PHE A 13 8.39 -13.25 1.67
CA PHE A 13 8.66 -11.94 2.25
C PHE A 13 8.03 -10.82 1.42
N LEU A 14 8.07 -10.90 0.09
CA LEU A 14 7.35 -9.98 -0.81
C LEU A 14 5.83 -10.05 -0.62
N LYS A 15 5.26 -11.26 -0.43
CA LYS A 15 3.83 -11.41 -0.12
C LYS A 15 3.46 -10.80 1.21
N LEU A 16 4.34 -10.93 2.22
CA LEU A 16 4.14 -10.28 3.51
C LEU A 16 4.21 -8.74 3.38
N ALA A 17 5.18 -8.21 2.65
CA ALA A 17 5.27 -6.78 2.36
C ALA A 17 3.99 -6.27 1.67
N LEU A 18 3.47 -7.01 0.69
CA LEU A 18 2.22 -6.68 0.02
C LEU A 18 1.01 -6.68 0.98
N ASN A 19 0.94 -7.65 1.90
CA ASN A 19 -0.12 -7.68 2.91
C ASN A 19 -0.01 -6.51 3.90
N LEU A 20 1.20 -6.05 4.21
CA LEU A 20 1.42 -4.84 5.02
C LEU A 20 0.95 -3.59 4.27
N ALA A 21 1.26 -3.48 2.97
CA ALA A 21 0.81 -2.37 2.13
C ALA A 21 -0.73 -2.24 2.11
N ARG A 22 -1.46 -3.35 2.07
CA ARG A 22 -2.94 -3.35 2.05
C ARG A 22 -3.59 -2.70 3.28
N ARG A 23 -2.90 -2.65 4.42
CA ARG A 23 -3.49 -2.20 5.70
C ARG A 23 -3.91 -0.74 5.69
N ASN A 24 -3.17 0.11 4.98
CA ASN A 24 -3.39 1.56 5.01
C ASN A 24 -3.82 2.12 3.64
N VAL A 25 -4.33 1.29 2.73
CA VAL A 25 -4.93 1.75 1.46
C VAL A 25 -6.05 2.75 1.78
N GLY A 26 -6.04 3.90 1.09
CA GLY A 26 -6.98 5.00 1.31
C GLY A 26 -6.68 5.88 2.55
N LEU A 27 -5.67 5.54 3.36
CA LEU A 27 -5.34 6.25 4.61
C LEU A 27 -4.00 7.01 4.55
N THR A 28 -3.27 6.88 3.44
CA THR A 28 -1.92 7.45 3.26
C THR A 28 -1.91 8.81 2.58
N GLY A 29 -3.08 9.41 2.33
CA GLY A 29 -3.19 10.67 1.62
C GLY A 29 -2.64 10.59 0.18
N LYS A 30 -1.78 11.53 -0.19
CA LYS A 30 -1.17 11.57 -1.53
C LYS A 30 -0.02 10.58 -1.73
N ASN A 31 0.47 9.94 -0.67
CA ASN A 31 1.56 8.96 -0.74
C ASN A 31 1.02 7.57 -1.02
N PRO A 32 1.79 6.70 -1.70
CA PRO A 32 1.39 5.33 -1.94
C PRO A 32 1.37 4.54 -0.62
N SER A 33 0.46 3.56 -0.52
CA SER A 33 0.50 2.58 0.57
C SER A 33 1.51 1.51 0.23
N VAL A 34 2.67 1.57 0.89
CA VAL A 34 3.82 0.67 0.68
C VAL A 34 3.98 -0.23 1.89
N GLY A 35 4.46 -1.44 1.68
CA GLY A 35 4.89 -2.37 2.71
C GLY A 35 6.36 -2.72 2.56
N CYS A 36 7.04 -2.90 3.68
CA CYS A 36 8.45 -3.25 3.76
C CYS A 36 8.68 -4.36 4.79
N VAL A 37 9.51 -5.32 4.43
CA VAL A 37 9.99 -6.39 5.31
C VAL A 37 11.51 -6.40 5.23
N ILE A 38 12.18 -6.50 6.37
CA ILE A 38 13.64 -6.62 6.47
C ILE A 38 13.96 -7.97 7.12
N THR A 39 14.89 -8.71 6.51
CA THR A 39 15.37 -9.95 7.05
C THR A 39 16.88 -9.90 7.31
N PHE A 40 17.31 -10.70 8.26
CA PHE A 40 18.70 -11.05 8.49
C PHE A 40 18.80 -12.57 8.43
N LYS A 41 19.53 -13.12 7.44
CA LYS A 41 19.62 -14.57 7.21
C LYS A 41 18.23 -15.26 7.21
N ASP A 42 17.30 -14.74 6.45
CA ASP A 42 15.90 -15.21 6.32
C ASP A 42 15.04 -15.10 7.61
N ILE A 43 15.57 -14.54 8.69
CA ILE A 43 14.79 -14.19 9.89
C ILE A 43 14.27 -12.79 9.75
N ILE A 44 12.96 -12.60 9.89
CA ILE A 44 12.34 -11.27 9.84
C ILE A 44 12.76 -10.48 11.09
N ILE A 45 13.47 -9.37 10.87
CA ILE A 45 13.91 -8.46 11.93
C ILE A 45 13.15 -7.14 11.95
N GLY A 46 12.54 -6.75 10.82
CA GLY A 46 11.77 -5.52 10.71
C GLY A 46 10.60 -5.62 9.75
N ARG A 47 9.51 -4.93 10.07
CA ARG A 47 8.31 -4.82 9.24
C ARG A 47 7.79 -3.40 9.32
N GLY A 48 7.34 -2.87 8.19
CA GLY A 48 6.76 -1.55 8.14
C GLY A 48 5.71 -1.42 7.04
N ASN A 49 4.84 -0.45 7.20
CA ASN A 49 3.94 0.01 6.17
C ASN A 49 3.85 1.54 6.23
N THR A 50 3.52 2.18 5.11
CA THR A 50 3.28 3.63 5.08
C THR A 50 2.24 4.00 6.13
N GLN A 51 2.57 4.93 7.01
CA GLN A 51 1.71 5.32 8.12
C GLN A 51 0.57 6.24 7.69
N LEU A 52 -0.40 6.44 8.57
CA LEU A 52 -1.55 7.34 8.36
C LEU A 52 -1.08 8.74 7.95
N GLY A 53 -1.70 9.31 6.92
CA GLY A 53 -1.27 10.58 6.34
C GLY A 53 -0.03 10.47 5.44
N GLY A 54 0.52 9.25 5.24
CA GLY A 54 1.58 8.96 4.27
C GLY A 54 3.00 9.03 4.82
N ARG A 55 3.18 9.33 6.10
CA ARG A 55 4.52 9.38 6.75
C ARG A 55 4.44 8.88 8.19
N PRO A 56 5.51 8.26 8.72
CA PRO A 56 6.73 7.77 8.03
C PRO A 56 6.44 6.74 6.93
N HIS A 57 7.37 6.60 5.98
CA HIS A 57 7.32 5.57 4.94
C HIS A 57 7.57 4.18 5.52
N ALA A 58 7.19 3.14 4.78
CA ALA A 58 7.29 1.75 5.19
C ALA A 58 8.71 1.33 5.57
N GLU A 59 9.68 1.78 4.78
CA GLU A 59 11.10 1.47 4.96
C GLU A 59 11.62 2.01 6.30
N ILE A 60 11.26 3.26 6.64
CA ILE A 60 11.67 3.89 7.91
C ILE A 60 11.09 3.15 9.10
N MET A 61 9.83 2.70 9.00
CA MET A 61 9.19 1.91 10.06
C MET A 61 9.86 0.54 10.23
N ALA A 62 10.20 -0.12 9.10
CA ALA A 62 10.88 -1.40 9.11
C ALA A 62 12.30 -1.29 9.66
N ILE A 63 13.08 -0.27 9.25
CA ILE A 63 14.42 0.01 9.75
C ILE A 63 14.39 0.29 11.25
N LYS A 64 13.45 1.12 11.73
CA LYS A 64 13.32 1.40 13.16
C LYS A 64 13.10 0.11 13.95
N GLN A 65 12.19 -0.76 13.51
CA GLN A 65 11.96 -2.04 14.19
C GLN A 65 13.21 -2.95 14.12
N ALA A 66 13.88 -2.99 12.96
CA ALA A 66 15.05 -3.83 12.76
C ALA A 66 16.24 -3.37 13.63
N SER A 67 16.44 -2.05 13.79
CA SER A 67 17.53 -1.50 14.60
C SER A 67 17.44 -1.90 16.09
N ASP A 68 16.23 -2.11 16.58
CA ASP A 68 15.98 -2.54 17.97
C ASP A 68 16.04 -4.08 18.12
N HIS A 69 16.28 -4.83 17.03
CA HIS A 69 16.22 -6.29 17.07
C HIS A 69 17.48 -6.91 17.69
N PRO A 70 17.35 -7.83 18.66
CA PRO A 70 18.50 -8.41 19.38
C PRO A 70 19.58 -9.01 18.47
N LEU A 71 19.19 -9.65 17.36
CA LEU A 71 20.14 -10.26 16.41
C LEU A 71 21.09 -9.24 15.76
N LEU A 72 20.76 -7.96 15.69
CA LEU A 72 21.66 -6.92 15.17
C LEU A 72 22.53 -6.31 16.26
N GLN A 73 22.12 -6.36 17.52
CA GLN A 73 22.88 -5.81 18.64
C GLN A 73 24.09 -6.67 19.02
N GLU A 74 24.04 -7.98 18.75
CA GLU A 74 25.08 -8.94 19.16
C GLU A 74 26.25 -9.07 18.17
N LYS A 75 26.17 -8.48 16.95
CA LYS A 75 27.14 -8.73 15.88
C LYS A 75 27.86 -7.48 15.40
N ARG A 76 29.21 -7.57 15.30
CA ARG A 76 30.07 -6.50 14.76
C ARG A 76 30.16 -6.49 13.24
N GLU A 77 29.87 -7.60 12.56
CA GLU A 77 29.81 -7.70 11.09
C GLU A 77 28.43 -8.17 10.67
N ILE A 78 27.63 -7.24 10.15
CA ILE A 78 26.28 -7.50 9.69
C ILE A 78 26.36 -7.71 8.17
N GLN A 79 26.39 -8.95 7.74
CA GLN A 79 26.22 -9.37 6.34
C GLN A 79 24.90 -10.16 6.23
N ASP A 80 24.27 -10.19 5.04
CA ASP A 80 23.01 -10.90 4.74
C ASP A 80 21.73 -10.19 5.21
N ILE A 81 21.69 -8.86 5.14
CA ILE A 81 20.45 -8.10 5.29
C ILE A 81 19.77 -7.96 3.91
N SER A 82 18.55 -8.49 3.82
CA SER A 82 17.68 -8.32 2.63
C SER A 82 16.45 -7.47 2.98
N VAL A 83 16.07 -6.60 2.04
CA VAL A 83 14.91 -5.70 2.16
C VAL A 83 13.92 -5.99 1.03
N TYR A 84 12.67 -6.23 1.39
CA TYR A 84 11.56 -6.56 0.49
C TYR A 84 10.52 -5.46 0.53
N ILE A 85 10.24 -4.82 -0.60
CA ILE A 85 9.40 -3.63 -0.66
C ILE A 85 8.42 -3.73 -1.81
N THR A 86 7.24 -3.14 -1.66
CA THR A 86 6.21 -3.18 -2.72
C THR A 86 6.37 -2.11 -3.80
N LEU A 87 7.22 -1.10 -3.57
CA LEU A 87 7.51 -0.01 -4.51
C LEU A 87 8.97 0.43 -4.36
N GLU A 88 9.59 0.91 -5.43
CA GLU A 88 10.94 1.46 -5.41
C GLU A 88 11.12 2.49 -4.29
N PRO A 89 12.17 2.39 -3.44
CA PRO A 89 12.45 3.35 -2.38
C PRO A 89 12.67 4.76 -2.91
N CYS A 90 12.04 5.75 -2.27
CA CYS A 90 12.12 7.13 -2.73
C CYS A 90 13.57 7.67 -2.72
N ALA A 91 13.90 8.48 -3.74
CA ALA A 91 15.21 9.11 -3.92
C ALA A 91 15.26 10.56 -3.44
N HIS A 92 14.09 11.22 -3.31
CA HIS A 92 14.01 12.63 -2.97
C HIS A 92 14.12 12.87 -1.46
N GLU A 93 14.88 13.86 -1.10
CA GLU A 93 14.98 14.32 0.29
C GLU A 93 13.93 15.39 0.57
N THR A 94 13.50 15.44 1.80
CA THR A 94 12.62 16.49 2.34
C THR A 94 13.23 16.98 3.66
N THR A 95 12.51 16.97 4.76
CA THR A 95 13.04 17.19 6.12
C THR A 95 13.82 15.99 6.68
N SER A 96 13.78 14.85 5.98
CA SER A 96 14.49 13.61 6.34
C SER A 96 15.19 13.03 5.11
N PRO A 97 16.23 12.19 5.31
CA PRO A 97 16.87 11.45 4.22
C PRO A 97 15.87 10.65 3.40
N SER A 98 16.17 10.42 2.12
CA SER A 98 15.37 9.54 1.27
C SER A 98 15.40 8.10 1.79
N CYS A 99 14.37 7.30 1.48
CA CYS A 99 14.33 5.89 1.88
C CYS A 99 15.51 5.09 1.29
N ALA A 100 15.92 5.39 0.05
CA ALA A 100 17.09 4.77 -0.56
C ALA A 100 18.37 5.03 0.27
N LYS A 101 18.61 6.28 0.71
CA LYS A 101 19.74 6.60 1.60
C LYS A 101 19.60 5.95 2.99
N ALA A 102 18.39 5.89 3.55
CA ALA A 102 18.16 5.23 4.83
C ALA A 102 18.49 3.73 4.77
N ILE A 103 18.15 3.05 3.66
CA ILE A 103 18.49 1.64 3.42
C ILE A 103 20.00 1.45 3.28
N VAL A 104 20.68 2.33 2.55
CA VAL A 104 22.16 2.33 2.44
C VAL A 104 22.81 2.48 3.80
N ASN A 105 22.38 3.48 4.58
CA ASN A 105 22.93 3.74 5.92
C ASN A 105 22.63 2.62 6.92
N PHE A 106 21.54 1.88 6.71
CA PHE A 106 21.19 0.70 7.51
C PHE A 106 22.10 -0.51 7.22
N GLY A 107 22.80 -0.51 6.08
CA GLY A 107 23.73 -1.58 5.71
C GLY A 107 23.05 -2.78 5.05
N ALA A 108 21.97 -2.57 4.29
CA ALA A 108 21.37 -3.64 3.50
C ALA A 108 22.33 -4.12 2.41
N ASN A 109 22.32 -5.44 2.14
CA ASN A 109 23.11 -6.06 1.08
C ASN A 109 22.28 -6.28 -0.20
N ARG A 110 20.96 -6.49 -0.04
CA ARG A 110 20.06 -6.83 -1.11
C ARG A 110 18.70 -6.16 -0.93
N VAL A 111 18.16 -5.60 -2.01
CA VAL A 111 16.83 -4.98 -2.04
C VAL A 111 16.03 -5.58 -3.18
N ILE A 112 14.84 -6.11 -2.88
CA ILE A 112 13.91 -6.64 -3.88
C ILE A 112 12.62 -5.83 -3.81
N TYR A 113 12.16 -5.31 -4.95
CA TYR A 113 10.94 -4.53 -5.00
C TYR A 113 10.03 -4.94 -6.16
N LEU A 114 8.70 -4.70 -6.00
CA LEU A 114 7.68 -5.19 -6.93
C LEU A 114 7.40 -4.26 -8.11
N ALA A 115 7.74 -2.98 -8.00
CA ALA A 115 7.50 -2.00 -9.06
C ALA A 115 8.43 -0.80 -8.95
N THR A 116 8.88 -0.27 -10.08
CA THR A 116 9.52 1.04 -10.17
C THR A 116 8.50 2.14 -9.90
N ASP A 117 8.88 3.17 -9.15
CA ASP A 117 8.02 4.32 -8.84
C ASP A 117 7.89 5.22 -10.09
N PRO A 118 6.67 5.49 -10.58
CA PRO A 118 6.45 6.38 -11.71
C PRO A 118 6.68 7.87 -11.41
N ASP A 119 6.89 8.25 -10.15
CA ASP A 119 7.21 9.64 -9.79
C ASP A 119 8.59 10.04 -10.32
N ASN A 120 8.66 11.09 -11.17
CA ASN A 120 9.89 11.57 -11.80
C ASN A 120 11.02 11.92 -10.80
N ARG A 121 10.67 12.14 -9.53
CA ARG A 121 11.65 12.40 -8.46
C ARG A 121 12.34 11.12 -7.99
N THR A 122 11.72 9.96 -8.21
CA THR A 122 12.19 8.64 -7.76
C THR A 122 12.59 7.75 -8.92
N ASN A 123 11.80 7.63 -9.95
CA ASN A 123 11.90 6.71 -11.09
C ASN A 123 13.33 6.30 -11.44
N GLY A 124 13.75 5.11 -11.03
CA GLY A 124 15.10 4.56 -11.22
C GLY A 124 16.22 5.21 -10.38
N LYS A 125 15.94 6.33 -9.72
CA LYS A 125 16.97 7.07 -8.94
C LYS A 125 17.19 6.40 -7.58
N GLY A 126 16.15 5.86 -6.96
CA GLY A 126 16.26 5.10 -5.72
C GLY A 126 17.15 3.87 -5.91
N LYS A 127 16.89 3.11 -6.98
CA LYS A 127 17.74 1.99 -7.43
C LYS A 127 19.19 2.45 -7.62
N SER A 128 19.42 3.52 -8.38
CA SER A 128 20.77 4.02 -8.67
C SER A 128 21.55 4.42 -7.40
N ILE A 129 20.89 5.02 -6.40
CA ILE A 129 21.53 5.38 -5.12
C ILE A 129 22.02 4.11 -4.40
N MET A 130 21.18 3.07 -4.35
CA MET A 130 21.50 1.83 -3.66
C MET A 130 22.57 1.01 -4.38
N GLU A 131 22.48 0.90 -5.71
CA GLU A 131 23.49 0.20 -6.53
C GLU A 131 24.88 0.85 -6.44
N LYS A 132 24.97 2.20 -6.44
CA LYS A 132 26.23 2.93 -6.23
C LYS A 132 26.86 2.68 -4.86
N ALA A 133 26.07 2.29 -3.88
CA ALA A 133 26.53 1.89 -2.54
C ALA A 133 26.85 0.39 -2.44
N GLY A 134 26.80 -0.36 -3.56
CA GLY A 134 27.11 -1.79 -3.61
C GLY A 134 25.94 -2.72 -3.23
N ILE A 135 24.73 -2.21 -3.14
CA ILE A 135 23.53 -3.02 -2.81
C ILE A 135 23.02 -3.69 -4.10
N GLU A 136 22.76 -5.00 -4.04
CA GLU A 136 22.08 -5.74 -5.11
C GLU A 136 20.61 -5.30 -5.17
N CYS A 137 20.17 -4.74 -6.30
CA CYS A 137 18.79 -4.27 -6.49
C CYS A 137 18.06 -5.11 -7.55
N ILE A 138 16.99 -5.78 -7.15
CA ILE A 138 16.18 -6.66 -8.02
C ILE A 138 14.76 -6.11 -8.11
N GLU A 139 14.30 -5.83 -9.32
CA GLU A 139 12.88 -5.59 -9.61
C GLU A 139 12.22 -6.89 -10.05
N THR A 140 11.05 -7.21 -9.52
CA THR A 140 10.31 -8.42 -9.90
C THR A 140 8.81 -8.13 -10.07
N ARG A 141 8.18 -8.82 -11.03
CA ARG A 141 6.75 -8.70 -11.30
C ARG A 141 5.90 -9.83 -10.72
N ILE A 142 6.46 -10.59 -9.78
CA ILE A 142 5.80 -11.81 -9.28
C ILE A 142 4.39 -11.60 -8.71
N TYR A 143 4.07 -10.41 -8.21
CA TYR A 143 2.75 -10.04 -7.68
C TYR A 143 2.23 -8.76 -8.35
N GLU A 144 2.46 -8.62 -9.67
CA GLU A 144 2.18 -7.39 -10.41
C GLU A 144 0.70 -6.97 -10.31
N GLU A 145 -0.24 -7.90 -10.47
CA GLU A 145 -1.68 -7.60 -10.39
C GLU A 145 -2.09 -7.14 -8.99
N GLU A 146 -1.71 -7.90 -7.97
CA GLU A 146 -2.06 -7.56 -6.59
C GLU A 146 -1.40 -6.27 -6.12
N ASN A 147 -0.15 -6.02 -6.53
CA ASN A 147 0.56 -4.79 -6.22
C ASN A 147 -0.04 -3.59 -6.94
N SER A 148 -0.38 -3.77 -8.22
CA SER A 148 -1.07 -2.74 -9.01
C SER A 148 -2.44 -2.39 -8.43
N ASP A 149 -3.19 -3.37 -7.89
CA ASP A 149 -4.47 -3.10 -7.23
C ASP A 149 -4.29 -2.26 -5.95
N VAL A 150 -3.27 -2.54 -5.15
CA VAL A 150 -2.94 -1.73 -3.95
C VAL A 150 -2.56 -0.30 -4.32
N LEU A 151 -1.82 -0.12 -5.42
CA LEU A 151 -1.25 1.17 -5.85
C LEU A 151 -2.10 1.89 -6.90
N LYS A 152 -3.25 1.35 -7.33
CA LYS A 152 -4.02 1.82 -8.51
C LYS A 152 -4.30 3.32 -8.52
N GLY A 153 -4.70 3.89 -7.39
CA GLY A 153 -4.95 5.33 -7.26
C GLY A 153 -3.70 6.15 -7.49
N TYR A 154 -2.62 5.78 -6.81
CA TYR A 154 -1.31 6.42 -6.92
C TYR A 154 -0.75 6.32 -8.35
N LEU A 155 -0.71 5.12 -8.91
CA LEU A 155 -0.19 4.88 -10.26
C LEU A 155 -0.97 5.65 -11.32
N LYS A 156 -2.30 5.67 -11.23
CA LYS A 156 -3.15 6.43 -12.16
C LYS A 156 -2.85 7.92 -12.06
N GLN A 157 -2.86 8.47 -10.87
CA GLN A 157 -2.61 9.90 -10.64
C GLN A 157 -1.22 10.32 -11.12
N LYS A 158 -0.17 9.52 -10.85
CA LYS A 158 1.20 9.84 -11.28
C LYS A 158 1.39 9.75 -12.80
N LYS A 159 0.77 8.77 -13.46
CA LYS A 159 0.89 8.57 -14.90
C LYS A 159 0.05 9.55 -15.73
N THR A 160 -1.11 9.98 -15.22
CA THR A 160 -2.08 10.73 -16.04
C THR A 160 -2.54 12.05 -15.42
N GLY A 161 -2.21 12.34 -14.18
CA GLY A 161 -2.76 13.48 -13.43
C GLY A 161 -4.23 13.33 -13.01
N LEU A 162 -4.89 12.24 -13.41
CA LEU A 162 -6.32 12.02 -13.17
C LEU A 162 -6.55 11.09 -11.97
N PRO A 163 -7.70 11.22 -11.26
CA PRO A 163 -8.07 10.32 -10.19
C PRO A 163 -8.38 8.92 -10.75
N TYR A 164 -8.23 7.91 -9.90
CA TYR A 164 -8.75 6.57 -10.16
C TYR A 164 -10.23 6.53 -9.77
N ILE A 165 -11.08 6.11 -10.70
CA ILE A 165 -12.53 6.06 -10.48
C ILE A 165 -12.98 4.62 -10.29
N THR A 166 -13.65 4.35 -9.17
CA THR A 166 -14.27 3.06 -8.87
C THR A 166 -15.79 3.22 -9.00
N LEU A 167 -16.40 2.56 -9.97
CA LEU A 167 -17.85 2.51 -10.12
C LEU A 167 -18.42 1.36 -9.28
N LYS A 168 -19.33 1.66 -8.33
CA LYS A 168 -20.06 0.67 -7.55
C LYS A 168 -21.54 0.70 -7.91
N ILE A 169 -22.07 -0.43 -8.34
CA ILE A 169 -23.49 -0.61 -8.68
C ILE A 169 -24.06 -1.77 -7.85
N GLY A 170 -25.24 -1.60 -7.27
CA GLY A 170 -26.04 -2.69 -6.72
C GLY A 170 -27.12 -3.07 -7.75
N SER A 171 -27.03 -4.28 -8.33
CA SER A 171 -27.99 -4.73 -9.33
C SER A 171 -28.45 -6.17 -9.08
N SER A 172 -29.62 -6.52 -9.59
CA SER A 172 -30.07 -7.90 -9.72
C SER A 172 -29.25 -8.62 -10.81
N ILE A 173 -29.39 -9.96 -10.90
CA ILE A 173 -28.68 -10.79 -11.87
C ILE A 173 -28.93 -10.38 -13.33
N ASN A 174 -30.13 -9.80 -13.61
CA ASN A 174 -30.50 -9.28 -14.93
C ASN A 174 -30.21 -7.78 -15.09
N GLY A 175 -29.33 -7.22 -14.24
CA GLY A 175 -28.83 -5.85 -14.38
C GLY A 175 -29.81 -4.74 -13.94
N LYS A 176 -30.92 -5.05 -13.24
CA LYS A 176 -31.87 -4.04 -12.77
C LYS A 176 -31.42 -3.46 -11.43
N ILE A 177 -31.52 -2.14 -11.28
CA ILE A 177 -31.17 -1.39 -10.06
C ILE A 177 -32.38 -1.07 -9.18
N ALA A 178 -33.60 -1.28 -9.69
CA ALA A 178 -34.86 -1.14 -8.96
C ALA A 178 -35.96 -1.96 -9.64
N THR A 179 -37.08 -2.17 -8.92
CA THR A 179 -38.33 -2.70 -9.50
C THR A 179 -39.00 -1.68 -10.41
N LYS A 180 -40.08 -2.07 -11.11
CA LYS A 180 -40.90 -1.12 -11.93
C LYS A 180 -41.47 0.03 -11.09
N ASN A 181 -41.72 -0.23 -9.80
CA ASN A 181 -42.29 0.75 -8.87
C ASN A 181 -41.22 1.59 -8.16
N GLY A 182 -39.94 1.45 -8.54
CA GLY A 182 -38.84 2.22 -7.96
C GLY A 182 -38.26 1.65 -6.67
N GLU A 183 -38.75 0.51 -6.18
CA GLU A 183 -38.21 -0.13 -4.98
C GLU A 183 -36.83 -0.72 -5.25
N SER A 184 -35.83 -0.36 -4.43
CA SER A 184 -34.44 -0.80 -4.55
C SER A 184 -33.88 -1.46 -3.28
N LYS A 185 -34.64 -1.49 -2.18
CA LYS A 185 -34.19 -2.00 -0.88
C LYS A 185 -34.79 -3.40 -0.63
N TRP A 186 -33.98 -4.49 -0.49
CA TRP A 186 -32.52 -4.55 -0.62
C TRP A 186 -32.18 -5.50 -1.75
N ILE A 187 -31.57 -5.01 -2.83
CA ILE A 187 -31.14 -5.85 -3.95
C ILE A 187 -29.92 -6.69 -3.57
N THR A 188 -29.02 -6.14 -2.74
CA THR A 188 -27.80 -6.81 -2.28
C THR A 188 -27.90 -7.20 -0.82
N ASN A 189 -27.27 -8.33 -0.44
CA ASN A 189 -27.28 -8.84 0.93
C ASN A 189 -26.39 -8.00 1.89
N SER A 190 -26.43 -8.34 3.19
CA SER A 190 -25.68 -7.64 4.22
C SER A 190 -24.17 -7.71 4.03
N LEU A 191 -23.63 -8.83 3.50
CA LEU A 191 -22.20 -9.01 3.24
C LEU A 191 -21.72 -8.06 2.13
N CYS A 192 -22.48 -7.94 1.04
CA CYS A 192 -22.20 -6.97 -0.02
C CYS A 192 -22.19 -5.53 0.51
N ARG A 193 -23.13 -5.19 1.41
CA ARG A 193 -23.17 -3.84 2.01
C ARG A 193 -21.96 -3.57 2.92
N LYS A 194 -21.47 -4.57 3.67
CA LYS A 194 -20.21 -4.47 4.42
C LYS A 194 -19.02 -4.23 3.49
N ARG A 195 -18.95 -4.92 2.36
CA ARG A 195 -17.90 -4.69 1.35
C ARG A 195 -17.91 -3.27 0.79
N VAL A 196 -19.08 -2.66 0.64
CA VAL A 196 -19.21 -1.24 0.23
C VAL A 196 -18.59 -0.30 1.25
N GLN A 197 -18.70 -0.57 2.55
CA GLN A 197 -18.04 0.24 3.58
C GLN A 197 -16.51 0.18 3.44
N LEU A 198 -15.96 -1.00 3.16
CA LEU A 198 -14.53 -1.14 2.88
C LEU A 198 -14.12 -0.34 1.63
N LEU A 199 -14.88 -0.45 0.53
CA LEU A 199 -14.63 0.36 -0.66
C LEU A 199 -14.64 1.87 -0.36
N ARG A 200 -15.54 2.33 0.49
CA ARG A 200 -15.55 3.75 0.92
C ARG A 200 -14.29 4.14 1.68
N SER A 201 -13.76 3.25 2.54
CA SER A 201 -12.54 3.55 3.30
C SER A 201 -11.29 3.61 2.44
N GLU A 202 -11.30 2.95 1.29
CA GLU A 202 -10.19 2.89 0.34
C GLU A 202 -10.17 4.07 -0.65
N ASN A 203 -11.18 4.97 -0.62
CA ASN A 203 -11.31 6.08 -1.56
C ASN A 203 -11.38 7.43 -0.83
N ASP A 204 -10.80 8.47 -1.43
CA ASP A 204 -10.74 9.82 -0.87
C ASP A 204 -12.07 10.57 -0.96
N GLY A 205 -12.94 10.20 -1.91
CA GLY A 205 -14.21 10.85 -2.14
C GLY A 205 -15.29 9.90 -2.64
N ILE A 206 -16.54 10.28 -2.42
CA ILE A 206 -17.73 9.54 -2.87
C ILE A 206 -18.59 10.49 -3.72
N LEU A 207 -18.89 10.06 -4.94
CA LEU A 207 -19.82 10.75 -5.83
C LEU A 207 -21.12 9.96 -5.91
N ILE A 208 -22.25 10.63 -5.72
CA ILE A 208 -23.60 10.04 -5.84
C ILE A 208 -24.49 10.89 -6.73
N GLY A 209 -25.48 10.25 -7.34
CA GLY A 209 -26.45 10.93 -8.18
C GLY A 209 -27.38 11.84 -7.38
N LYS A 210 -27.83 12.95 -7.99
CA LYS A 210 -28.76 13.92 -7.39
C LYS A 210 -30.01 13.25 -6.82
N ASN A 211 -30.63 12.34 -7.55
CA ASN A 211 -31.85 11.67 -7.11
C ASN A 211 -31.62 10.79 -5.89
N SER A 212 -30.46 10.12 -5.78
CA SER A 212 -30.09 9.34 -4.60
C SER A 212 -29.97 10.22 -3.34
N VAL A 213 -29.52 11.48 -3.48
CA VAL A 213 -29.51 12.42 -2.36
C VAL A 213 -30.92 12.72 -1.89
N PHE A 214 -31.82 13.08 -2.78
CA PHE A 214 -33.18 13.50 -2.41
C PHE A 214 -34.08 12.35 -1.94
N VAL A 215 -33.96 11.16 -2.57
CA VAL A 215 -34.83 10.03 -2.26
C VAL A 215 -34.33 9.22 -1.07
N ASP A 216 -33.02 8.95 -1.01
CA ASP A 216 -32.45 8.04 -0.02
C ASP A 216 -31.88 8.77 1.21
N ASN A 217 -31.56 10.08 1.11
CA ASN A 217 -30.85 10.86 2.11
C ASN A 217 -29.71 10.05 2.76
N PRO A 218 -28.74 9.54 1.97
CA PRO A 218 -27.82 8.52 2.45
C PRO A 218 -26.79 9.10 3.39
N ARG A 219 -26.52 8.39 4.48
CA ARG A 219 -25.33 8.66 5.27
C ARG A 219 -24.11 8.13 4.52
N LEU A 220 -23.19 9.05 4.15
CA LEU A 220 -21.97 8.72 3.39
C LEU A 220 -20.75 8.47 4.28
N ASN A 221 -20.94 8.37 5.58
CA ASN A 221 -19.92 8.01 6.55
C ASN A 221 -19.59 6.50 6.50
N LEU A 222 -18.48 6.15 7.14
CA LEU A 222 -18.10 4.76 7.39
C LEU A 222 -18.86 4.26 8.62
N SER A 223 -19.76 3.32 8.42
CA SER A 223 -20.48 2.64 9.51
C SER A 223 -20.15 1.16 9.51
N CYS A 224 -20.13 0.52 10.67
CA CYS A 224 -19.97 -0.92 10.86
C CYS A 224 -18.61 -1.58 10.61
N LEU A 225 -17.56 -0.85 10.22
CA LEU A 225 -16.20 -1.41 10.13
C LEU A 225 -15.34 -1.12 11.37
N LEU A 226 -15.78 -0.24 12.26
CA LEU A 226 -14.97 0.35 13.31
C LEU A 226 -15.46 0.02 14.72
N TYR A 227 -15.82 -1.23 14.96
CA TYR A 227 -16.16 -1.65 16.34
C TYR A 227 -14.94 -1.72 17.29
N THR A 228 -13.72 -1.53 16.80
CA THR A 228 -12.52 -1.69 17.61
C THR A 228 -11.60 -0.46 17.68
N SER A 229 -11.81 0.58 16.86
CA SER A 229 -11.06 1.85 16.98
C SER A 229 -11.77 2.97 16.21
N PRO A 230 -12.13 4.11 16.85
CA PRO A 230 -12.68 5.25 16.14
C PRO A 230 -11.63 5.80 15.16
N SER A 231 -12.01 5.90 13.88
CA SER A 231 -11.15 6.54 12.88
C SER A 231 -11.03 8.04 13.19
N PRO A 232 -9.86 8.63 12.96
CA PRO A 232 -9.72 10.10 13.03
C PRO A 232 -10.70 10.84 12.11
N ARG A 233 -11.23 10.18 11.07
CA ARG A 233 -12.27 10.73 10.18
C ARG A 233 -13.66 10.81 10.81
N ASP A 234 -13.95 9.99 11.83
CA ASP A 234 -15.24 10.01 12.54
C ASP A 234 -15.31 11.15 13.57
N LYS A 235 -14.19 11.81 13.87
CA LYS A 235 -14.10 12.96 14.78
C LYS A 235 -14.25 14.32 14.09
N ARG A 236 -14.49 14.35 12.78
CA ARG A 236 -14.75 15.57 12.02
C ARG A 236 -16.25 15.66 11.68
N LEU A 237 -17.04 15.91 12.69
CA LEU A 237 -18.38 16.49 12.60
C LEU A 237 -18.36 17.79 13.40
#